data_e622346aa6dade5fcd00bca3986b892b
#
_entry.id   e622346aa6dade5fcd00bca3986b892b
#
_cell.length_a   1.000
_cell.length_b   1.000
_cell.length_c   1.000
_cell.angle_alpha   90.00
_cell.angle_beta   90.00
_cell.angle_gamma   90.00
#
_symmetry.space_group_name_H-M   'P 1'
#
loop_
_entity.id
_entity.type
_entity.pdbx_description
1 polymer ?
#
loop_
_entity_poly.entity_id
_entity_poly.type
_entity_poly.pdbx_seq_one_letter_code
_entity_poly.pdbx_strand_id
1 'polypeptide(L)'
;MVYKNKLNFNYWLRKLYTSSFYQKLNLNKSKIKKQVFTSIYKSNHWVQDADILSKEHISVSGHGSNINTNQFFNLKKNFLKIINDKQINSVLDMPCGDFLWFHEIIEDKNIRYVGVDIVDELIEANKKRYQNKNFNFINDDIVNFNTSDQFDLILIRDLFIHIQNSDIKKIIQNLDKINFNYIALNSYNNKINHDVIIGQHRKVNLLIEPFNLEKPLEFFKDHEDGKFIFLYEKKNFIQNLVAGSGIEPLTSGL
;
A
#
# COMPACT_ATOMS: atom_id res chain seq x y z
N MET A 1 -19.52 -9.01 26.12
CA MET A 1 -19.77 -7.55 26.41
C MET A 1 -18.51 -6.67 26.40
N VAL A 2 -17.33 -7.22 26.60
CA VAL A 2 -16.03 -6.46 26.67
C VAL A 2 -15.52 -6.00 25.29
N TYR A 3 -15.86 -6.68 24.20
CA TYR A 3 -15.39 -6.35 22.85
C TYR A 3 -16.04 -5.07 22.25
N LYS A 4 -17.29 -4.77 22.56
CA LYS A 4 -17.97 -3.55 22.06
C LYS A 4 -17.35 -2.25 22.56
N ASN A 5 -16.78 -2.22 23.77
CA ASN A 5 -16.22 -1.00 24.35
C ASN A 5 -14.83 -0.63 23.82
N LYS A 6 -14.00 -1.62 23.42
CA LYS A 6 -12.69 -1.35 22.79
C LYS A 6 -12.83 -0.78 21.37
N LEU A 7 -13.82 -1.25 20.60
CA LEU A 7 -14.16 -0.72 19.28
C LEU A 7 -14.64 0.74 19.34
N ASN A 8 -15.42 1.11 20.35
CA ASN A 8 -15.92 2.47 20.53
C ASN A 8 -14.79 3.47 20.87
N PHE A 9 -13.85 3.13 21.73
CA PHE A 9 -12.72 4.02 22.08
C PHE A 9 -11.83 4.30 20.87
N ASN A 10 -11.47 3.27 20.11
CA ASN A 10 -10.68 3.43 18.88
C ASN A 10 -11.46 4.19 17.80
N TYR A 11 -12.78 4.02 17.71
CA TYR A 11 -13.63 4.78 16.79
C TYR A 11 -13.64 6.28 17.11
N TRP A 12 -13.81 6.65 18.38
CA TRP A 12 -13.82 8.04 18.83
C TRP A 12 -12.44 8.70 18.69
N LEU A 13 -11.35 8.00 19.02
CA LEU A 13 -10.00 8.47 18.75
C LEU A 13 -9.80 8.75 17.25
N ARG A 14 -10.17 7.80 16.39
CA ARG A 14 -10.09 7.97 14.93
C ARG A 14 -10.88 9.18 14.43
N LYS A 15 -12.10 9.38 14.95
CA LYS A 15 -12.97 10.52 14.59
C LYS A 15 -12.42 11.85 15.07
N LEU A 16 -11.83 11.90 16.25
CA LEU A 16 -11.12 13.06 16.75
C LEU A 16 -9.96 13.45 15.80
N TYR A 17 -9.18 12.50 15.32
CA TYR A 17 -8.04 12.74 14.42
C TYR A 17 -8.42 13.26 13.03
N THR A 18 -9.64 13.03 12.58
CA THR A 18 -10.14 13.57 11.30
C THR A 18 -10.78 14.94 11.44
N SER A 19 -11.02 15.43 12.66
CA SER A 19 -11.57 16.76 12.88
C SER A 19 -10.56 17.86 12.51
N SER A 20 -11.03 18.97 11.95
CA SER A 20 -10.19 20.13 11.60
C SER A 20 -9.43 20.71 12.79
N PHE A 21 -9.92 20.47 14.01
CA PHE A 21 -9.29 20.86 15.27
C PHE A 21 -7.98 20.09 15.49
N TYR A 22 -7.96 18.77 15.25
CA TYR A 22 -6.75 17.95 15.37
C TYR A 22 -5.72 18.19 14.28
N GLN A 23 -6.17 18.61 13.08
CA GLN A 23 -5.23 18.99 12.02
C GLN A 23 -4.44 20.27 12.37
N LYS A 24 -4.98 21.14 13.23
CA LYS A 24 -4.32 22.33 13.74
C LYS A 24 -3.39 22.07 14.95
N LEU A 25 -3.59 20.97 15.68
CA LEU A 25 -2.66 20.54 16.72
C LEU A 25 -1.49 19.82 16.02
N ASN A 26 -0.26 20.26 16.29
CA ASN A 26 1.00 19.67 15.79
C ASN A 26 1.25 18.26 16.38
N LEU A 27 0.23 17.39 16.34
CA LEU A 27 0.35 16.01 16.77
C LEU A 27 1.11 15.21 15.71
N ASN A 28 1.98 14.34 16.17
CA ASN A 28 2.73 13.44 15.31
C ASN A 28 1.78 12.45 14.61
N LYS A 29 1.31 12.82 13.40
CA LYS A 29 0.37 12.02 12.60
C LYS A 29 0.88 10.61 12.31
N SER A 30 2.20 10.45 12.19
CA SER A 30 2.83 9.15 11.99
C SER A 30 2.61 8.23 13.20
N LYS A 31 2.82 8.74 14.43
CA LYS A 31 2.58 7.99 15.67
C LYS A 31 1.14 7.48 15.77
N ILE A 32 0.18 8.27 15.32
CA ILE A 32 -1.24 7.90 15.35
C ILE A 32 -1.55 6.81 14.33
N LYS A 33 -1.08 6.96 13.10
CA LYS A 33 -1.21 5.91 12.07
C LYS A 33 -0.63 4.60 12.58
N LYS A 34 0.58 4.64 13.15
CA LYS A 34 1.22 3.49 13.77
C LYS A 34 0.34 2.82 14.83
N GLN A 35 -0.22 3.59 15.77
CA GLN A 35 -1.11 3.05 16.79
C GLN A 35 -2.38 2.41 16.21
N VAL A 36 -2.99 3.05 15.19
CA VAL A 36 -4.20 2.52 14.54
C VAL A 36 -3.89 1.20 13.84
N PHE A 37 -2.86 1.16 12.98
CA PHE A 37 -2.53 -0.06 12.23
C PHE A 37 -2.00 -1.18 13.14
N THR A 38 -1.22 -0.85 14.18
CA THR A 38 -0.83 -1.83 15.21
C THR A 38 -2.04 -2.42 15.94
N SER A 39 -3.05 -1.60 16.27
CA SER A 39 -4.28 -2.09 16.90
C SER A 39 -5.09 -3.01 15.95
N ILE A 40 -5.15 -2.66 14.67
CA ILE A 40 -5.80 -3.47 13.63
C ILE A 40 -5.09 -4.83 13.51
N TYR A 41 -3.77 -4.83 13.41
CA TYR A 41 -2.96 -6.04 13.34
C TYR A 41 -3.16 -6.93 14.58
N LYS A 42 -3.00 -6.38 15.78
CA LYS A 42 -3.15 -7.12 17.05
C LYS A 42 -4.54 -7.69 17.29
N SER A 43 -5.58 -7.06 16.74
CA SER A 43 -6.96 -7.54 16.86
C SER A 43 -7.38 -8.48 15.73
N ASN A 44 -6.50 -8.77 14.78
CA ASN A 44 -6.82 -9.51 13.55
C ASN A 44 -8.07 -8.94 12.84
N HIS A 45 -8.22 -7.61 12.84
CA HIS A 45 -9.45 -6.94 12.39
C HIS A 45 -9.81 -7.23 10.93
N TRP A 46 -8.81 -7.49 10.09
CA TRP A 46 -9.03 -7.80 8.67
C TRP A 46 -9.23 -9.29 8.37
N VAL A 47 -9.04 -10.14 9.38
CA VAL A 47 -9.32 -11.59 9.27
C VAL A 47 -10.75 -11.83 9.76
N GLN A 48 -11.65 -12.28 8.88
CA GLN A 48 -13.09 -12.31 9.16
C GLN A 48 -13.54 -13.52 9.98
N ASP A 49 -12.83 -14.64 9.96
CA ASP A 49 -13.20 -15.87 10.65
C ASP A 49 -12.08 -16.39 11.55
N ALA A 50 -12.37 -16.52 12.86
CA ALA A 50 -11.43 -17.04 13.85
C ALA A 50 -10.96 -18.48 13.54
N ASP A 51 -11.83 -19.31 12.92
CA ASP A 51 -11.52 -20.70 12.54
C ASP A 51 -10.52 -20.78 11.37
N ILE A 52 -10.32 -19.67 10.67
CA ILE A 52 -9.41 -19.56 9.54
C ILE A 52 -7.97 -19.27 9.99
N LEU A 53 -7.79 -18.67 11.17
CA LEU A 53 -6.47 -18.28 11.73
C LEU A 53 -5.50 -19.46 11.96
N SER A 54 -5.98 -20.69 11.96
CA SER A 54 -5.16 -21.90 12.12
C SER A 54 -4.56 -22.44 10.81
N LYS A 55 -4.89 -21.83 9.67
CA LYS A 55 -4.43 -22.32 8.34
C LYS A 55 -3.22 -21.52 7.87
N GLU A 56 -2.15 -22.20 7.49
CA GLU A 56 -0.87 -21.62 7.02
C GLU A 56 -0.98 -20.68 5.81
N HIS A 57 -2.13 -20.66 5.13
CA HIS A 57 -2.35 -19.95 3.87
C HIS A 57 -3.18 -18.67 4.02
N ILE A 58 -3.39 -18.21 5.26
CA ILE A 58 -4.22 -17.03 5.55
C ILE A 58 -3.35 -15.88 5.99
N SER A 59 -3.52 -14.77 5.29
CA SER A 59 -2.83 -13.54 5.56
C SER A 59 -3.49 -12.76 6.70
N VAL A 60 -2.70 -12.29 7.64
CA VAL A 60 -3.14 -11.32 8.66
C VAL A 60 -3.36 -9.92 8.08
N SER A 61 -2.89 -9.68 6.86
CA SER A 61 -3.10 -8.44 6.10
C SER A 61 -4.48 -8.38 5.43
N GLY A 62 -5.29 -9.44 5.54
CA GLY A 62 -6.67 -9.48 5.08
C GLY A 62 -6.93 -10.45 3.92
N HIS A 63 -8.21 -10.66 3.64
CA HIS A 63 -8.68 -11.65 2.68
C HIS A 63 -8.07 -11.53 1.27
N GLY A 64 -7.83 -10.31 0.80
CA GLY A 64 -7.21 -10.06 -0.51
C GLY A 64 -5.76 -10.56 -0.65
N SER A 65 -5.11 -10.88 0.48
CA SER A 65 -3.73 -11.39 0.54
C SER A 65 -3.65 -12.89 0.86
N ASN A 66 -4.80 -13.58 0.94
CA ASN A 66 -4.83 -15.04 1.12
C ASN A 66 -4.32 -15.74 -0.14
N ILE A 67 -3.47 -16.77 0.06
CA ILE A 67 -3.02 -17.66 -0.99
C ILE A 67 -4.00 -18.85 -1.13
N ASN A 68 -3.86 -19.69 -2.18
CA ASN A 68 -4.80 -20.78 -2.48
C ASN A 68 -6.24 -20.35 -2.84
N THR A 69 -6.39 -19.15 -3.41
CA THR A 69 -7.64 -18.65 -3.97
C THR A 69 -7.50 -18.45 -5.48
N ASN A 70 -8.61 -18.55 -6.22
CA ASN A 70 -8.61 -18.24 -7.66
C ASN A 70 -8.11 -16.80 -7.92
N GLN A 71 -8.45 -15.87 -7.03
CA GLN A 71 -7.96 -14.50 -7.08
C GLN A 71 -6.44 -14.47 -6.99
N PHE A 72 -5.84 -15.16 -6.01
CA PHE A 72 -4.40 -15.22 -5.84
C PHE A 72 -3.70 -15.83 -7.08
N PHE A 73 -4.22 -16.92 -7.65
CA PHE A 73 -3.62 -17.52 -8.84
C PHE A 73 -3.63 -16.58 -10.03
N ASN A 74 -4.70 -15.80 -10.22
CA ASN A 74 -4.76 -14.76 -11.26
C ASN A 74 -3.75 -13.62 -10.98
N LEU A 75 -3.66 -13.18 -9.73
CA LEU A 75 -2.71 -12.17 -9.29
C LEU A 75 -1.26 -12.63 -9.52
N LYS A 76 -0.92 -13.84 -9.07
CA LYS A 76 0.39 -14.50 -9.28
C LYS A 76 0.76 -14.55 -10.77
N LYS A 77 -0.16 -15.02 -11.62
CA LYS A 77 0.06 -15.08 -13.08
C LYS A 77 0.40 -13.71 -13.67
N ASN A 78 -0.35 -12.67 -13.32
CA ASN A 78 -0.14 -11.33 -13.85
C ASN A 78 1.16 -10.69 -13.33
N PHE A 79 1.49 -10.84 -12.04
CA PHE A 79 2.77 -10.35 -11.51
C PHE A 79 3.96 -11.10 -12.10
N LEU A 80 3.89 -12.41 -12.30
CA LEU A 80 4.93 -13.17 -12.99
C LEU A 80 5.14 -12.66 -14.43
N LYS A 81 4.05 -12.31 -15.12
CA LYS A 81 4.15 -11.69 -16.47
C LYS A 81 4.87 -10.36 -16.38
N ILE A 82 4.49 -9.45 -15.48
CA ILE A 82 5.16 -8.15 -15.28
C ILE A 82 6.65 -8.34 -14.97
N ILE A 83 6.97 -9.23 -14.02
CA ILE A 83 8.35 -9.52 -13.61
C ILE A 83 9.20 -9.93 -14.81
N ASN A 84 8.68 -10.83 -15.64
CA ASN A 84 9.41 -11.33 -16.81
C ASN A 84 9.47 -10.27 -17.92
N ASP A 85 8.36 -9.66 -18.32
CA ASP A 85 8.29 -8.73 -19.45
C ASP A 85 9.06 -7.43 -19.18
N LYS A 86 9.08 -6.96 -17.95
CA LYS A 86 9.78 -5.74 -17.54
C LYS A 86 11.16 -6.01 -16.92
N GLN A 87 11.60 -7.29 -16.85
CA GLN A 87 12.89 -7.70 -16.29
C GLN A 87 13.10 -7.18 -14.87
N ILE A 88 12.08 -7.33 -13.99
CA ILE A 88 12.11 -6.87 -12.61
C ILE A 88 13.06 -7.73 -11.78
N ASN A 89 14.12 -7.14 -11.24
CA ASN A 89 15.12 -7.76 -10.38
C ASN A 89 15.15 -7.15 -8.97
N SER A 90 14.43 -6.03 -8.76
CA SER A 90 14.35 -5.36 -7.47
C SER A 90 12.96 -4.77 -7.23
N VAL A 91 12.41 -5.00 -6.01
CA VAL A 91 11.06 -4.57 -5.62
C VAL A 91 11.12 -3.84 -4.29
N LEU A 92 10.45 -2.69 -4.22
CA LEU A 92 10.09 -1.98 -3.00
C LEU A 92 8.58 -2.12 -2.78
N ASP A 93 8.20 -2.83 -1.72
CA ASP A 93 6.79 -3.11 -1.38
C ASP A 93 6.37 -2.32 -0.15
N MET A 94 5.38 -1.45 -0.28
CA MET A 94 4.95 -0.55 0.80
C MET A 94 3.44 -0.22 0.75
N PRO A 95 2.64 -0.77 1.67
CA PRO A 95 3.02 -1.61 2.81
C PRO A 95 3.22 -3.07 2.40
N CYS A 96 4.24 -3.72 2.96
CA CYS A 96 4.50 -5.12 2.68
C CYS A 96 3.55 -6.08 3.39
N GLY A 97 2.84 -5.62 4.43
CA GLY A 97 2.02 -6.50 5.24
C GLY A 97 2.82 -7.67 5.80
N ASP A 98 2.20 -8.85 5.87
CA ASP A 98 2.84 -10.10 6.30
C ASP A 98 3.68 -10.80 5.21
N PHE A 99 3.84 -10.17 4.06
CA PHE A 99 4.62 -10.64 2.91
C PHE A 99 4.15 -11.98 2.31
N LEU A 100 3.15 -12.63 2.87
CA LEU A 100 2.73 -13.99 2.50
C LEU A 100 2.47 -14.14 0.99
N TRP A 101 1.59 -13.30 0.42
CA TRP A 101 1.16 -13.44 -0.96
C TRP A 101 2.26 -13.11 -1.97
N PHE A 102 3.09 -12.09 -1.70
CA PHE A 102 4.13 -11.70 -2.63
C PHE A 102 5.35 -12.59 -2.52
N HIS A 103 5.64 -13.14 -1.32
CA HIS A 103 6.63 -14.19 -1.13
C HIS A 103 6.37 -15.37 -2.07
N GLU A 104 5.15 -15.89 -2.12
CA GLU A 104 4.74 -17.00 -3.00
C GLU A 104 4.98 -16.72 -4.50
N ILE A 105 5.12 -15.46 -4.89
CA ILE A 105 5.40 -15.07 -6.28
C ILE A 105 6.91 -15.06 -6.56
N ILE A 106 7.72 -14.66 -5.57
CA ILE A 106 9.14 -14.36 -5.79
C ILE A 106 10.13 -15.29 -5.06
N GLU A 107 9.68 -16.25 -4.24
CA GLU A 107 10.55 -17.11 -3.41
C GLU A 107 11.62 -17.85 -4.21
N ASP A 108 11.28 -18.33 -5.41
CA ASP A 108 12.18 -19.07 -6.31
C ASP A 108 12.94 -18.14 -7.28
N LYS A 109 12.87 -16.81 -7.08
CA LYS A 109 13.47 -15.82 -7.99
C LYS A 109 14.64 -15.11 -7.32
N ASN A 110 15.63 -14.76 -8.13
CA ASN A 110 16.72 -13.91 -7.66
C ASN A 110 16.32 -12.42 -7.71
N ILE A 111 15.31 -12.05 -6.92
CA ILE A 111 14.80 -10.68 -6.81
C ILE A 111 15.25 -10.08 -5.47
N ARG A 112 15.86 -8.89 -5.52
CA ARG A 112 16.09 -8.07 -4.33
C ARG A 112 14.75 -7.46 -3.90
N TYR A 113 14.32 -7.75 -2.68
CA TYR A 113 13.07 -7.24 -2.13
C TYR A 113 13.31 -6.42 -0.86
N VAL A 114 12.65 -5.28 -0.77
CA VAL A 114 12.57 -4.46 0.43
C VAL A 114 11.11 -4.22 0.76
N GLY A 115 10.67 -4.74 1.90
CA GLY A 115 9.33 -4.52 2.44
C GLY A 115 9.33 -3.43 3.50
N VAL A 116 8.40 -2.47 3.38
CA VAL A 116 8.23 -1.38 4.35
C VAL A 116 6.83 -1.46 4.96
N ASP A 117 6.74 -1.39 6.28
CA ASP A 117 5.45 -1.31 7.00
C ASP A 117 5.59 -0.49 8.28
N ILE A 118 4.49 0.14 8.73
CA ILE A 118 4.48 0.98 9.91
C ILE A 118 4.34 0.17 11.23
N VAL A 119 3.93 -1.09 11.15
CA VAL A 119 3.68 -1.98 12.31
C VAL A 119 4.96 -2.71 12.69
N ASP A 120 5.54 -2.39 13.88
CA ASP A 120 6.81 -2.97 14.34
C ASP A 120 6.74 -4.50 14.44
N GLU A 121 5.69 -5.00 15.10
CA GLU A 121 5.55 -6.44 15.37
C GLU A 121 5.42 -7.25 14.07
N LEU A 122 4.82 -6.67 13.04
CA LEU A 122 4.68 -7.27 11.72
C LEU A 122 6.05 -7.35 11.02
N ILE A 123 6.81 -6.26 11.06
CA ILE A 123 8.17 -6.22 10.50
C ILE A 123 9.09 -7.22 11.21
N GLU A 124 9.05 -7.30 12.53
CA GLU A 124 9.88 -8.26 13.29
C GLU A 124 9.47 -9.72 12.98
N ALA A 125 8.17 -9.99 12.80
CA ALA A 125 7.69 -11.30 12.36
C ALA A 125 8.20 -11.65 10.95
N ASN A 126 8.16 -10.69 10.02
CA ASN A 126 8.67 -10.87 8.65
C ASN A 126 10.19 -11.10 8.62
N LYS A 127 10.96 -10.32 9.39
CA LYS A 127 12.40 -10.53 9.55
C LYS A 127 12.70 -11.95 10.03
N LYS A 128 12.04 -12.38 11.09
CA LYS A 128 12.25 -13.71 11.67
C LYS A 128 11.93 -14.84 10.68
N ARG A 129 10.90 -14.65 9.84
CA ARG A 129 10.39 -15.70 8.95
C ARG A 129 11.07 -15.72 7.59
N TYR A 130 11.36 -14.54 7.01
CA TYR A 130 11.71 -14.41 5.60
C TYR A 130 13.04 -13.72 5.32
N GLN A 131 13.62 -12.97 6.29
CA GLN A 131 14.83 -12.18 6.01
C GLN A 131 16.00 -13.10 5.59
N ASN A 132 16.63 -12.72 4.50
CA ASN A 132 17.80 -13.37 3.95
C ASN A 132 18.65 -12.34 3.17
N LYS A 133 19.62 -12.78 2.37
CA LYS A 133 20.45 -11.87 1.55
C LYS A 133 19.68 -11.06 0.50
N ASN A 134 18.51 -11.56 0.06
CA ASN A 134 17.69 -10.92 -0.97
C ASN A 134 16.48 -10.17 -0.39
N PHE A 135 15.97 -10.57 0.79
CA PHE A 135 14.77 -10.01 1.40
C PHE A 135 15.11 -9.23 2.66
N ASN A 136 14.75 -7.95 2.68
CA ASN A 136 14.94 -7.04 3.81
C ASN A 136 13.62 -6.36 4.20
N PHE A 137 13.46 -6.02 5.49
CA PHE A 137 12.24 -5.42 6.02
C PHE A 137 12.56 -4.20 6.88
N ILE A 138 11.86 -3.09 6.64
CA ILE A 138 12.07 -1.78 7.26
C ILE A 138 10.78 -1.35 7.96
N ASN A 139 10.89 -0.93 9.22
CA ASN A 139 9.77 -0.30 9.91
C ASN A 139 9.81 1.21 9.68
N ASP A 140 8.86 1.74 8.90
CA ASP A 140 8.74 3.18 8.65
C ASP A 140 7.30 3.58 8.24
N ASP A 141 7.00 4.88 8.34
CA ASP A 141 5.77 5.49 7.82
C ASP A 141 5.93 5.82 6.33
N ILE A 142 5.26 5.06 5.50
CA ILE A 142 5.29 5.18 4.03
C ILE A 142 5.02 6.61 3.53
N VAL A 143 4.21 7.39 4.25
CA VAL A 143 3.93 8.80 3.89
C VAL A 143 5.18 9.68 3.88
N ASN A 144 6.18 9.33 4.69
CA ASN A 144 7.44 10.07 4.83
C ASN A 144 8.66 9.27 4.39
N PHE A 145 8.46 8.01 3.99
CA PHE A 145 9.54 7.11 3.59
C PHE A 145 10.32 7.69 2.41
N ASN A 146 11.64 7.57 2.50
CA ASN A 146 12.55 7.92 1.42
C ASN A 146 13.75 6.98 1.44
N THR A 147 14.37 6.79 0.28
CA THR A 147 15.57 5.96 0.12
C THR A 147 16.38 6.43 -1.07
N SER A 148 17.70 6.28 -1.00
CA SER A 148 18.61 6.50 -2.13
C SER A 148 18.74 5.27 -3.04
N ASP A 149 18.18 4.12 -2.63
CA ASP A 149 18.21 2.90 -3.42
C ASP A 149 17.40 3.04 -4.70
N GLN A 150 17.84 2.31 -5.73
CA GLN A 150 17.09 2.17 -6.98
C GLN A 150 16.33 0.84 -6.99
N PHE A 151 15.10 0.88 -7.53
CA PHE A 151 14.23 -0.29 -7.68
C PHE A 151 13.67 -0.38 -9.11
N ASP A 152 13.45 -1.60 -9.60
CA ASP A 152 12.76 -1.78 -10.86
C ASP A 152 11.26 -1.59 -10.69
N LEU A 153 10.69 -2.05 -9.57
CA LEU A 153 9.27 -1.95 -9.28
C LEU A 153 9.01 -1.43 -7.86
N ILE A 154 8.15 -0.42 -7.74
CA ILE A 154 7.48 -0.10 -6.49
C ILE A 154 6.09 -0.76 -6.51
N LEU A 155 5.73 -1.42 -5.40
CA LEU A 155 4.42 -2.01 -5.20
C LEU A 155 3.70 -1.29 -4.05
N ILE A 156 2.50 -0.75 -4.30
CA ILE A 156 1.62 -0.19 -3.27
C ILE A 156 0.26 -0.86 -3.41
N ARG A 157 0.03 -1.90 -2.61
CA ARG A 157 -1.21 -2.66 -2.65
C ARG A 157 -1.98 -2.56 -1.33
N ASP A 158 -3.27 -2.26 -1.44
CA ASP A 158 -4.22 -2.21 -0.32
C ASP A 158 -3.92 -1.17 0.80
N LEU A 159 -3.08 -0.15 0.52
CA LEU A 159 -2.84 0.96 1.43
C LEU A 159 -3.87 2.09 1.27
N PHE A 160 -4.08 2.54 0.04
CA PHE A 160 -4.84 3.76 -0.26
C PHE A 160 -6.30 3.68 0.18
N ILE A 161 -6.84 2.47 0.26
CA ILE A 161 -8.20 2.21 0.74
C ILE A 161 -8.39 2.47 2.25
N HIS A 162 -7.29 2.59 3.02
CA HIS A 162 -7.29 2.69 4.48
C HIS A 162 -6.77 4.02 5.02
N ILE A 163 -6.23 4.90 4.16
CA ILE A 163 -5.63 6.19 4.55
C ILE A 163 -6.34 7.37 3.91
N GLN A 164 -6.17 8.56 4.49
CA GLN A 164 -6.81 9.79 4.01
C GLN A 164 -6.28 10.22 2.63
N ASN A 165 -7.13 10.92 1.87
CA ASN A 165 -6.75 11.47 0.55
C ASN A 165 -5.51 12.38 0.62
N SER A 166 -5.36 13.14 1.72
CA SER A 166 -4.18 13.98 1.95
C SER A 166 -2.88 13.18 2.10
N ASP A 167 -2.93 11.99 2.71
CA ASP A 167 -1.78 11.11 2.85
C ASP A 167 -1.44 10.42 1.52
N ILE A 168 -2.46 10.01 0.75
CA ILE A 168 -2.26 9.47 -0.61
C ILE A 168 -1.53 10.49 -1.49
N LYS A 169 -1.98 11.77 -1.50
CA LYS A 169 -1.32 12.83 -2.25
C LYS A 169 0.14 13.02 -1.85
N LYS A 170 0.44 12.97 -0.55
CA LYS A 170 1.83 13.07 -0.06
C LYS A 170 2.69 11.89 -0.49
N ILE A 171 2.16 10.66 -0.42
CA ILE A 171 2.87 9.47 -0.90
C ILE A 171 3.20 9.66 -2.38
N ILE A 172 2.21 9.99 -3.21
CA ILE A 172 2.39 10.19 -4.65
C ILE A 172 3.47 11.26 -4.92
N GLN A 173 3.45 12.40 -4.20
CA GLN A 173 4.47 13.46 -4.31
C GLN A 173 5.86 12.98 -3.87
N ASN A 174 5.96 12.18 -2.81
CA ASN A 174 7.24 11.68 -2.31
C ASN A 174 7.86 10.61 -3.22
N LEU A 175 7.04 9.88 -3.99
CA LEU A 175 7.54 8.91 -4.97
C LEU A 175 8.47 9.53 -6.01
N ASP A 176 8.34 10.83 -6.31
CA ASP A 176 9.26 11.53 -7.21
C ASP A 176 10.72 11.46 -6.74
N LYS A 177 10.95 11.44 -5.43
CA LYS A 177 12.27 11.40 -4.80
C LYS A 177 12.92 10.01 -4.80
N ILE A 178 12.17 8.96 -5.04
CA ILE A 178 12.65 7.57 -5.06
C ILE A 178 13.02 7.20 -6.50
N ASN A 179 14.14 6.53 -6.68
CA ASN A 179 14.53 6.01 -7.98
C ASN A 179 13.85 4.68 -8.28
N PHE A 180 12.98 4.64 -9.31
CA PHE A 180 12.33 3.42 -9.77
C PHE A 180 12.02 3.47 -11.27
N ASN A 181 11.76 2.30 -11.88
CA ASN A 181 11.36 2.19 -13.28
C ASN A 181 9.83 2.12 -13.43
N TYR A 182 9.20 1.25 -12.64
CA TYR A 182 7.76 0.96 -12.68
C TYR A 182 7.13 1.08 -11.30
N ILE A 183 5.83 1.39 -11.27
CA ILE A 183 5.02 1.35 -10.06
C ILE A 183 3.70 0.63 -10.31
N ALA A 184 3.35 -0.30 -9.43
CA ALA A 184 2.08 -1.02 -9.41
C ALA A 184 1.22 -0.56 -8.24
N LEU A 185 -0.01 -0.11 -8.52
CA LEU A 185 -0.93 0.50 -7.56
C LEU A 185 -2.32 -0.12 -7.66
N ASN A 186 -3.03 -0.27 -6.53
CA ASN A 186 -4.46 -0.55 -6.59
C ASN A 186 -5.27 0.67 -7.00
N SER A 187 -6.28 0.44 -7.83
CA SER A 187 -7.32 1.40 -8.14
C SER A 187 -8.66 0.70 -8.31
N TYR A 188 -9.75 1.41 -8.06
CA TYR A 188 -11.11 0.94 -8.26
C TYR A 188 -11.79 1.73 -9.40
N ASN A 189 -12.94 1.25 -9.87
CA ASN A 189 -13.73 1.90 -10.91
C ASN A 189 -14.94 2.68 -10.37
N ASN A 190 -14.91 3.08 -9.08
CA ASN A 190 -15.96 3.91 -8.50
C ASN A 190 -15.99 5.32 -9.12
N LYS A 191 -17.17 5.94 -9.13
CA LYS A 191 -17.40 7.25 -9.77
C LYS A 191 -17.05 8.45 -8.91
N ILE A 192 -16.92 8.27 -7.58
CA ILE A 192 -16.67 9.34 -6.62
C ILE A 192 -15.69 8.82 -5.58
N ASN A 193 -14.67 9.61 -5.25
CA ASN A 193 -13.78 9.37 -4.12
C ASN A 193 -14.30 10.11 -2.88
N HIS A 194 -14.52 9.36 -1.81
CA HIS A 194 -14.76 9.92 -0.49
C HIS A 194 -13.49 9.84 0.36
N ASP A 195 -13.36 10.69 1.37
CA ASP A 195 -12.29 10.52 2.33
C ASP A 195 -12.64 9.44 3.37
N VAL A 196 -11.66 8.98 4.14
CA VAL A 196 -11.83 7.88 5.09
C VAL A 196 -11.18 8.22 6.44
N ILE A 197 -11.75 7.67 7.50
CA ILE A 197 -11.08 7.62 8.79
C ILE A 197 -9.97 6.55 8.72
N ILE A 198 -8.76 6.89 9.16
CA ILE A 198 -7.59 6.02 9.11
C ILE A 198 -7.92 4.60 9.61
N GLY A 199 -7.57 3.60 8.82
CA GLY A 199 -7.80 2.18 9.11
C GLY A 199 -9.20 1.66 8.80
N GLN A 200 -10.16 2.50 8.38
CA GLN A 200 -11.40 2.07 7.78
C GLN A 200 -11.21 1.78 6.28
N HIS A 201 -12.19 1.17 5.64
CA HIS A 201 -12.14 0.78 4.23
C HIS A 201 -13.01 1.70 3.37
N ARG A 202 -12.49 2.10 2.20
CA ARG A 202 -13.24 2.66 1.08
C ARG A 202 -12.61 2.30 -0.25
N LYS A 203 -13.38 2.37 -1.33
CA LYS A 203 -12.85 2.25 -2.71
C LYS A 203 -12.20 3.57 -3.12
N VAL A 204 -11.05 3.49 -3.82
CA VAL A 204 -10.30 4.64 -4.33
C VAL A 204 -10.09 4.46 -5.83
N ASN A 205 -10.55 5.43 -6.61
CA ASN A 205 -10.28 5.52 -8.04
C ASN A 205 -9.20 6.58 -8.27
N LEU A 206 -8.01 6.16 -8.69
CA LEU A 206 -6.89 7.06 -8.91
C LEU A 206 -7.01 7.92 -10.18
N LEU A 207 -7.94 7.57 -11.10
CA LEU A 207 -8.13 8.28 -12.37
C LEU A 207 -9.06 9.49 -12.27
N ILE A 208 -9.71 9.69 -11.11
CA ILE A 208 -10.66 10.79 -10.89
C ILE A 208 -10.22 11.65 -9.71
N GLU A 209 -10.86 12.81 -9.55
CA GLU A 209 -10.61 13.67 -8.39
C GLU A 209 -10.66 12.91 -7.07
N PRO A 210 -9.80 13.26 -6.11
CA PRO A 210 -8.84 14.37 -6.12
C PRO A 210 -7.43 13.98 -6.62
N PHE A 211 -7.26 12.84 -7.30
CA PHE A 211 -5.94 12.31 -7.72
C PHE A 211 -5.65 12.58 -9.19
N ASN A 212 -6.61 12.35 -10.08
CA ASN A 212 -6.56 12.62 -11.53
C ASN A 212 -5.29 12.05 -12.21
N LEU A 213 -4.85 10.85 -11.81
CA LEU A 213 -3.76 10.19 -12.51
C LEU A 213 -4.22 9.85 -13.94
N GLU A 214 -3.30 9.87 -14.89
CA GLU A 214 -3.58 9.41 -16.24
C GLU A 214 -3.82 7.90 -16.31
N LYS A 215 -4.21 7.42 -17.50
CA LYS A 215 -4.40 5.99 -17.72
C LYS A 215 -3.09 5.25 -17.52
N PRO A 216 -3.13 4.08 -16.84
CA PRO A 216 -1.93 3.26 -16.66
C PRO A 216 -1.41 2.71 -18.00
N LEU A 217 -0.13 2.34 -18.01
CA LEU A 217 0.49 1.63 -19.12
C LEU A 217 -0.19 0.28 -19.38
N GLU A 218 -0.40 -0.46 -18.29
CA GLU A 218 -1.08 -1.75 -18.27
C GLU A 218 -1.97 -1.82 -17.03
N PHE A 219 -3.04 -2.62 -17.08
CA PHE A 219 -3.85 -2.92 -15.90
C PHE A 219 -4.44 -4.32 -16.00
N PHE A 220 -4.72 -4.90 -14.84
CA PHE A 220 -5.43 -6.17 -14.73
C PHE A 220 -6.32 -6.18 -13.50
N LYS A 221 -7.33 -7.05 -13.53
CA LYS A 221 -8.30 -7.22 -12.46
C LYS A 221 -7.66 -7.90 -11.26
N ASP A 222 -7.73 -7.27 -10.09
CA ASP A 222 -7.27 -7.85 -8.82
C ASP A 222 -8.42 -8.57 -8.10
N HIS A 223 -9.64 -7.96 -8.12
CA HIS A 223 -10.81 -8.54 -7.45
C HIS A 223 -12.10 -8.24 -8.21
N GLU A 224 -13.12 -9.10 -8.03
CA GLU A 224 -14.43 -9.01 -8.72
C GLU A 224 -15.23 -7.75 -8.38
N ASP A 225 -14.95 -7.11 -7.24
CA ASP A 225 -15.62 -5.89 -6.77
C ASP A 225 -15.21 -4.59 -7.48
N GLY A 226 -14.50 -4.70 -8.62
CA GLY A 226 -14.03 -3.58 -9.41
C GLY A 226 -12.66 -3.04 -9.00
N LYS A 227 -11.85 -3.88 -8.36
CA LYS A 227 -10.48 -3.59 -7.97
C LYS A 227 -9.50 -4.04 -9.06
N PHE A 228 -8.57 -3.15 -9.40
CA PHE A 228 -7.54 -3.38 -10.41
C PHE A 228 -6.17 -3.09 -9.84
N ILE A 229 -5.14 -3.68 -10.45
CA ILE A 229 -3.76 -3.25 -10.36
C ILE A 229 -3.45 -2.42 -11.61
N PHE A 230 -2.98 -1.20 -11.42
CA PHE A 230 -2.49 -0.29 -12.44
C PHE A 230 -0.97 -0.28 -12.44
N LEU A 231 -0.35 -0.47 -13.59
CA LEU A 231 1.09 -0.38 -13.79
C LEU A 231 1.43 0.89 -14.56
N TYR A 232 2.35 1.69 -14.02
CA TYR A 232 2.88 2.90 -14.65
C TYR A 232 4.40 2.80 -14.80
N GLU A 233 4.96 3.42 -15.86
CA GLU A 233 6.37 3.82 -15.89
C GLU A 233 6.54 5.11 -15.08
N LYS A 234 7.70 5.26 -14.40
CA LYS A 234 7.99 6.46 -13.58
C LYS A 234 7.76 7.76 -14.35
N LYS A 235 8.30 7.86 -15.58
CA LYS A 235 8.19 9.08 -16.40
C LYS A 235 6.75 9.54 -16.62
N ASN A 236 5.83 8.59 -16.88
CA ASN A 236 4.43 8.89 -17.12
C ASN A 236 3.67 9.16 -15.82
N PHE A 237 4.06 8.48 -14.73
CA PHE A 237 3.46 8.67 -13.41
C PHE A 237 3.74 10.06 -12.83
N ILE A 238 4.97 10.58 -13.00
CA ILE A 238 5.39 11.87 -12.43
C ILE A 238 4.92 13.06 -13.26
N GLN A 239 4.89 12.98 -14.60
CA GLN A 239 4.36 14.06 -15.45
C GLN A 239 2.93 14.46 -15.06
N ASN A 240 2.14 13.50 -14.59
CA ASN A 240 0.77 13.73 -14.11
C ASN A 240 0.69 14.55 -12.82
N LEU A 241 1.71 14.48 -11.97
CA LEU A 241 1.79 15.26 -10.74
C LEU A 241 1.99 16.75 -11.03
N VAL A 242 2.76 17.07 -12.06
CA VAL A 242 3.03 18.46 -12.48
C VAL A 242 1.81 19.06 -13.17
N ALA A 243 1.17 18.34 -14.07
CA ALA A 243 -0.02 18.81 -14.79
C ALA A 243 -1.24 19.07 -13.87
N GLY A 244 -1.43 18.20 -12.85
CA GLY A 244 -2.54 18.35 -11.89
C GLY A 244 -2.30 19.37 -10.77
N SER A 245 -1.07 19.83 -10.55
CA SER A 245 -0.70 20.77 -9.48
C SER A 245 -0.76 22.26 -9.90
N GLY A 246 -0.94 22.56 -11.18
CA GLY A 246 -0.85 23.94 -11.71
C GLY A 246 0.55 24.57 -11.58
N ILE A 247 1.57 23.77 -11.26
CA ILE A 247 2.97 24.22 -11.21
C ILE A 247 3.58 23.97 -12.58
N GLU A 248 3.93 25.05 -13.28
CA GLU A 248 4.70 24.93 -14.53
C GLU A 248 6.04 24.23 -14.25
N PRO A 249 6.48 23.31 -15.14
CA PRO A 249 7.80 22.71 -14.99
C PRO A 249 8.85 23.82 -15.05
N LEU A 250 9.77 23.83 -14.08
CA LEU A 250 10.95 24.68 -14.14
C LEU A 250 11.72 24.34 -15.42
N THR A 251 11.51 25.11 -16.48
CA THR A 251 12.36 25.06 -17.65
C THR A 251 13.77 25.38 -17.20
N SER A 252 14.65 24.38 -17.19
CA SER A 252 16.07 24.58 -17.06
C SER A 252 16.52 25.49 -18.20
N GLY A 253 16.61 26.78 -17.90
CA GLY A 253 17.29 27.73 -18.80
C GLY A 253 18.75 27.30 -18.97
N LEU A 254 19.09 27.07 -20.22
CA LEU A 254 20.48 26.99 -20.71
C LEU A 254 21.18 28.32 -20.49
#